data_8e754b11d71035ce4cc4c4176178372c
#
_entry.id   8e754b11d71035ce4cc4c4176178372c
#
_cell.length_a   1.000
_cell.length_b   1.000
_cell.length_c   1.000
_cell.angle_alpha   90.00
_cell.angle_beta   90.00
_cell.angle_gamma   90.00
#
_symmetry.space_group_name_H-M   'P 1'
#
loop_
_entity.id
_entity.type
_entity.pdbx_description
1 polymer ?
#
loop_
_entity_poly.entity_id
_entity_poly.type
_entity_poly.pdbx_seq_one_letter_code
_entity_poly.pdbx_strand_id
1 'polypeptide(L)'
;MDIKKRVLNFWEDVIEQNPIKLQTYFETNAIINWHNTNESFTPEEYIIANCEYPGKWCGEVEKLEIVDDLAISVTRVWLLDNSVSVHATSFIRFCGEKIISMDEYWGDDGIAPQWRQDKKIGKPIK
;
A
#
# COMPACT_ATOMS: atom_id res chain seq x y z
N MET A 1 -10.37 -17.53 9.00
CA MET A 1 -10.06 -16.74 7.80
C MET A 1 -8.55 -16.61 7.65
N ASP A 2 -8.07 -16.66 6.42
CA ASP A 2 -6.65 -16.47 6.11
C ASP A 2 -6.36 -14.98 5.85
N ILE A 3 -5.83 -14.30 6.84
CA ILE A 3 -5.49 -12.86 6.75
C ILE A 3 -4.48 -12.60 5.64
N LYS A 4 -3.50 -13.48 5.49
CA LYS A 4 -2.47 -13.35 4.45
C LYS A 4 -3.09 -13.30 3.05
N LYS A 5 -3.97 -14.26 2.75
CA LYS A 5 -4.68 -14.31 1.48
C LYS A 5 -5.58 -13.08 1.30
N ARG A 6 -6.23 -12.65 2.38
CA ARG A 6 -7.10 -11.47 2.37
C ARG A 6 -6.33 -10.22 1.99
N VAL A 7 -5.12 -10.03 2.55
CA VAL A 7 -4.26 -8.88 2.25
C VAL A 7 -3.77 -8.92 0.80
N LEU A 8 -3.38 -10.11 0.30
CA LEU A 8 -2.95 -10.24 -1.10
C LEU A 8 -4.07 -9.90 -2.06
N ASN A 9 -5.28 -10.38 -1.80
CA ASN A 9 -6.46 -10.06 -2.61
C ASN A 9 -6.79 -8.56 -2.53
N PHE A 10 -6.68 -7.98 -1.35
CA PHE A 10 -6.89 -6.54 -1.14
C PHE A 10 -5.96 -5.73 -2.04
N TRP A 11 -4.66 -6.07 -2.05
CA TRP A 11 -3.70 -5.35 -2.88
C TRP A 11 -3.97 -5.51 -4.38
N GLU A 12 -4.43 -6.67 -4.82
CA GLU A 12 -4.87 -6.86 -6.22
C GLU A 12 -5.99 -5.88 -6.57
N ASP A 13 -6.98 -5.76 -5.69
CA ASP A 13 -8.13 -4.86 -5.93
C ASP A 13 -7.73 -3.38 -5.83
N VAL A 14 -6.77 -3.05 -4.97
CA VAL A 14 -6.19 -1.70 -4.90
C VAL A 14 -5.51 -1.35 -6.24
N ILE A 15 -4.68 -2.23 -6.74
CA ILE A 15 -3.93 -2.02 -7.99
C ILE A 15 -4.88 -1.95 -9.19
N GLU A 16 -5.90 -2.80 -9.23
CA GLU A 16 -6.92 -2.78 -10.27
C GLU A 16 -7.88 -1.60 -10.15
N GLN A 17 -7.83 -0.87 -9.04
CA GLN A 17 -8.70 0.26 -8.77
C GLN A 17 -10.18 -0.11 -8.87
N ASN A 18 -10.55 -1.20 -8.21
CA ASN A 18 -11.91 -1.76 -8.24
C ASN A 18 -12.73 -1.27 -7.04
N PRO A 19 -13.57 -0.22 -7.21
CA PRO A 19 -14.28 0.36 -6.08
C PRO A 19 -15.32 -0.56 -5.44
N ILE A 20 -15.95 -1.41 -6.24
CA ILE A 20 -16.99 -2.34 -5.73
C ILE A 20 -16.35 -3.39 -4.82
N LYS A 21 -15.24 -3.99 -5.25
CA LYS A 21 -14.53 -4.99 -4.45
C LYS A 21 -13.90 -4.36 -3.22
N LEU A 22 -13.32 -3.18 -3.34
CA LEU A 22 -12.67 -2.50 -2.22
C LEU A 22 -13.62 -2.23 -1.06
N GLN A 23 -14.88 -1.91 -1.34
CA GLN A 23 -15.89 -1.68 -0.29
C GLN A 23 -16.06 -2.90 0.62
N THR A 24 -15.83 -4.10 0.12
CA THR A 24 -16.06 -5.33 0.88
C THR A 24 -15.01 -5.58 1.96
N TYR A 25 -13.90 -4.86 1.96
CA TYR A 25 -12.81 -5.09 2.90
C TYR A 25 -12.93 -4.33 4.21
N PHE A 26 -13.71 -3.24 4.25
CA PHE A 26 -13.69 -2.30 5.36
C PHE A 26 -14.90 -2.38 6.26
N GLU A 27 -14.66 -2.20 7.58
CA GLU A 27 -15.72 -1.84 8.51
C GLU A 27 -16.19 -0.42 8.20
N THR A 28 -17.46 -0.14 8.49
CA THR A 28 -18.07 1.17 8.22
C THR A 28 -17.29 2.31 8.87
N ASN A 29 -16.78 2.08 10.08
CA ASN A 29 -16.05 3.09 10.86
C ASN A 29 -14.53 2.99 10.72
N ALA A 30 -14.04 2.26 9.72
CA ALA A 30 -12.60 2.13 9.51
C ALA A 30 -11.96 3.49 9.24
N ILE A 31 -10.69 3.62 9.65
CA ILE A 31 -9.89 4.82 9.43
C ILE A 31 -8.66 4.42 8.64
N ILE A 32 -8.40 5.14 7.56
CA ILE A 32 -7.22 4.94 6.73
C ILE A 32 -6.39 6.22 6.75
N ASN A 33 -5.15 6.12 7.20
CA ASN A 33 -4.25 7.25 7.31
C ASN A 33 -3.10 7.13 6.30
N TRP A 34 -2.91 8.17 5.52
CA TRP A 34 -1.73 8.35 4.66
C TRP A 34 -0.81 9.35 5.34
N HIS A 35 0.25 8.87 5.97
CA HIS A 35 1.09 9.68 6.83
C HIS A 35 1.95 10.69 6.08
N ASN A 36 2.42 10.35 4.88
CA ASN A 36 3.28 11.24 4.10
C ASN A 36 2.59 12.54 3.69
N THR A 37 1.28 12.48 3.45
CA THR A 37 0.49 13.64 3.07
C THR A 37 -0.38 14.18 4.21
N ASN A 38 -0.29 13.55 5.40
CA ASN A 38 -1.08 13.93 6.57
C ASN A 38 -2.58 13.94 6.30
N GLU A 39 -3.06 12.86 5.68
CA GLU A 39 -4.48 12.69 5.35
C GLU A 39 -5.08 11.50 6.10
N SER A 40 -6.31 11.68 6.60
CA SER A 40 -7.09 10.62 7.21
C SER A 40 -8.39 10.46 6.42
N PHE A 41 -8.70 9.23 6.03
CA PHE A 41 -9.82 8.91 5.16
C PHE A 41 -10.83 8.00 5.85
N THR A 42 -12.11 8.20 5.53
CA THR A 42 -13.13 7.16 5.67
C THR A 42 -12.90 6.13 4.56
N PRO A 43 -13.49 4.92 4.66
CA PRO A 43 -13.39 3.95 3.56
C PRO A 43 -13.84 4.50 2.20
N GLU A 44 -14.93 5.26 2.18
CA GLU A 44 -15.44 5.86 0.94
C GLU A 44 -14.44 6.84 0.34
N GLU A 45 -13.85 7.70 1.17
CA GLU A 45 -12.84 8.67 0.75
C GLU A 45 -11.56 7.98 0.24
N TYR A 46 -11.12 6.93 0.93
CA TYR A 46 -9.97 6.14 0.50
C TYR A 46 -10.19 5.53 -0.88
N ILE A 47 -11.38 4.96 -1.10
CA ILE A 47 -11.72 4.34 -2.38
C ILE A 47 -11.71 5.39 -3.50
N ILE A 48 -12.24 6.59 -3.25
CA ILE A 48 -12.16 7.69 -4.21
C ILE A 48 -10.71 8.05 -4.51
N ALA A 49 -9.92 8.27 -3.46
CA ALA A 49 -8.51 8.66 -3.62
C ALA A 49 -7.72 7.61 -4.40
N ASN A 50 -7.95 6.33 -4.13
CA ASN A 50 -7.26 5.24 -4.80
C ASN A 50 -7.75 5.03 -6.23
N CYS A 51 -9.07 4.96 -6.43
CA CYS A 51 -9.63 4.55 -7.72
C CYS A 51 -9.66 5.67 -8.76
N GLU A 52 -9.64 6.92 -8.33
CA GLU A 52 -9.61 8.07 -9.23
C GLU A 52 -8.19 8.59 -9.49
N TYR A 53 -7.19 7.97 -8.87
CA TYR A 53 -5.79 8.29 -9.16
C TYR A 53 -5.48 7.88 -10.60
N PRO A 54 -5.02 8.81 -11.45
CA PRO A 54 -4.90 8.53 -12.88
C PRO A 54 -3.78 7.54 -13.22
N GLY A 55 -3.97 6.82 -14.31
CA GLY A 55 -2.98 5.92 -14.88
C GLY A 55 -3.30 4.45 -14.67
N LYS A 56 -2.52 3.60 -15.32
CA LYS A 56 -2.55 2.15 -15.13
C LYS A 56 -1.43 1.73 -14.19
N TRP A 57 -1.81 1.06 -13.11
CA TRP A 57 -0.90 0.71 -12.04
C TRP A 57 -0.56 -0.78 -12.06
N CYS A 58 0.65 -1.08 -11.63
CA CYS A 58 1.13 -2.42 -11.34
C CYS A 58 1.55 -2.46 -9.88
N GLY A 59 1.55 -3.63 -9.29
CA GLY A 59 1.96 -3.78 -7.90
C GLY A 59 2.45 -5.16 -7.56
N GLU A 60 3.29 -5.24 -6.54
CA GLU A 60 3.83 -6.49 -6.01
C GLU A 60 3.99 -6.36 -4.50
N VAL A 61 3.36 -7.26 -3.75
CA VAL A 61 3.58 -7.36 -2.31
C VAL A 61 4.93 -8.04 -2.08
N GLU A 62 5.90 -7.30 -1.58
CA GLU A 62 7.27 -7.80 -1.37
C GLU A 62 7.46 -8.44 -0.01
N LYS A 63 6.77 -7.93 1.01
CA LYS A 63 6.82 -8.47 2.37
C LYS A 63 5.44 -8.46 2.98
N LEU A 64 5.16 -9.49 3.76
CA LEU A 64 3.90 -9.60 4.48
C LEU A 64 4.15 -10.38 5.78
N GLU A 65 3.92 -9.69 6.88
CA GLU A 65 4.04 -10.27 8.23
C GLU A 65 2.69 -10.16 8.93
N ILE A 66 2.31 -11.21 9.64
CA ILE A 66 1.07 -11.25 10.40
C ILE A 66 1.40 -11.40 11.88
N VAL A 67 0.87 -10.48 12.69
CA VAL A 67 0.99 -10.51 14.15
C VAL A 67 -0.42 -10.39 14.72
N ASP A 68 -0.99 -11.50 15.16
CA ASP A 68 -2.39 -11.58 15.63
C ASP A 68 -3.36 -11.06 14.58
N ASP A 69 -4.04 -9.94 14.83
CA ASP A 69 -5.00 -9.32 13.92
C ASP A 69 -4.38 -8.21 13.06
N LEU A 70 -3.07 -8.03 13.15
CA LEU A 70 -2.34 -7.01 12.42
C LEU A 70 -1.57 -7.62 11.25
N ALA A 71 -1.78 -7.10 10.06
CA ALA A 71 -0.96 -7.41 8.89
C ALA A 71 -0.04 -6.22 8.60
N ILE A 72 1.24 -6.51 8.37
CA ILE A 72 2.22 -5.51 7.96
C ILE A 72 2.70 -5.90 6.59
N SER A 73 2.45 -5.05 5.60
CA SER A 73 2.86 -5.32 4.22
C SER A 73 3.77 -4.23 3.68
N VAL A 74 4.69 -4.64 2.80
CA VAL A 74 5.46 -3.71 1.98
C VAL A 74 5.15 -4.04 0.55
N THR A 75 4.61 -3.07 -0.18
CA THR A 75 4.16 -3.25 -1.55
C THR A 75 4.83 -2.23 -2.46
N ARG A 76 5.45 -2.72 -3.52
CA ARG A 76 5.92 -1.86 -4.59
C ARG A 76 4.77 -1.58 -5.54
N VAL A 77 4.57 -0.31 -5.87
CA VAL A 77 3.52 0.14 -6.78
C VAL A 77 4.16 1.06 -7.83
N TRP A 78 3.85 0.80 -9.10
CA TRP A 78 4.43 1.60 -10.19
C TRP A 78 3.45 1.76 -11.33
N LEU A 79 3.63 2.82 -12.11
CA LEU A 79 2.88 3.01 -13.34
C LEU A 79 3.41 2.08 -14.43
N LEU A 80 2.51 1.61 -15.29
CA LEU A 80 2.86 0.69 -16.38
C LEU A 80 3.95 1.25 -17.29
N ASP A 81 4.02 2.58 -17.47
CA ASP A 81 5.03 3.25 -18.28
C ASP A 81 6.35 3.49 -17.52
N ASN A 82 6.44 3.05 -16.26
CA ASN A 82 7.59 3.19 -15.37
C ASN A 82 7.95 4.63 -14.99
N SER A 83 7.08 5.59 -15.21
CA SER A 83 7.34 7.00 -14.86
C SER A 83 7.25 7.27 -13.36
N VAL A 84 6.54 6.42 -12.61
CA VAL A 84 6.38 6.53 -11.16
C VAL A 84 6.58 5.15 -10.55
N SER A 85 7.35 5.09 -9.48
CA SER A 85 7.53 3.88 -8.67
C SER A 85 7.64 4.28 -7.22
N VAL A 86 6.88 3.62 -6.35
CA VAL A 86 6.85 3.89 -4.92
C VAL A 86 6.80 2.58 -4.14
N HIS A 87 7.19 2.64 -2.86
CA HIS A 87 6.93 1.56 -1.91
C HIS A 87 5.98 2.06 -0.84
N ALA A 88 4.97 1.26 -0.53
CA ALA A 88 4.04 1.52 0.56
C ALA A 88 4.26 0.50 1.67
N THR A 89 4.50 1.00 2.89
CA THR A 89 4.47 0.17 4.09
C THR A 89 3.12 0.38 4.76
N SER A 90 2.37 -0.70 4.91
CA SER A 90 1.00 -0.65 5.40
C SER A 90 0.84 -1.48 6.66
N PHE A 91 0.25 -0.86 7.69
CA PHE A 91 -0.15 -1.53 8.92
C PHE A 91 -1.66 -1.67 8.88
N ILE A 92 -2.15 -2.89 8.69
CA ILE A 92 -3.56 -3.17 8.43
C ILE A 92 -4.11 -4.00 9.60
N ARG A 93 -5.02 -3.41 10.36
CA ARG A 93 -5.63 -4.09 11.49
C ARG A 93 -7.01 -4.60 11.12
N PHE A 94 -7.25 -5.87 11.42
CA PHE A 94 -8.49 -6.56 11.11
C PHE A 94 -9.34 -6.79 12.37
N CYS A 95 -10.65 -6.81 12.17
CA CYS A 95 -11.61 -7.37 13.10
C CYS A 95 -12.42 -8.40 12.31
N GLY A 96 -12.17 -9.68 12.55
CA GLY A 96 -12.68 -10.73 11.67
C GLY A 96 -12.13 -10.56 10.26
N GLU A 97 -13.00 -10.49 9.28
CA GLU A 97 -12.62 -10.34 7.86
C GLU A 97 -12.54 -8.89 7.40
N LYS A 98 -12.83 -7.94 8.29
CA LYS A 98 -12.92 -6.53 7.93
C LYS A 98 -11.74 -5.74 8.48
N ILE A 99 -11.27 -4.78 7.70
CA ILE A 99 -10.25 -3.83 8.10
C ILE A 99 -10.89 -2.75 8.97
N ILE A 100 -10.33 -2.53 10.16
CA ILE A 100 -10.81 -1.48 11.07
C ILE A 100 -9.90 -0.26 11.10
N SER A 101 -8.63 -0.43 10.72
CA SER A 101 -7.70 0.69 10.57
C SER A 101 -6.58 0.33 9.63
N MET A 102 -6.04 1.33 8.97
CA MET A 102 -4.90 1.18 8.10
C MET A 102 -4.03 2.42 8.19
N ASP A 103 -2.75 2.21 8.48
CA ASP A 103 -1.75 3.27 8.46
C ASP A 103 -0.76 2.98 7.36
N GLU A 104 -0.60 3.91 6.43
CA GLU A 104 0.28 3.73 5.28
C GLU A 104 1.34 4.82 5.20
N TYR A 105 2.54 4.40 4.88
CA TYR A 105 3.72 5.23 4.70
C TYR A 105 4.25 4.98 3.30
N TRP A 106 4.29 6.01 2.47
CA TRP A 106 4.68 5.92 1.07
C TRP A 106 6.04 6.57 0.86
N GLY A 107 6.91 5.91 0.11
CA GLY A 107 8.20 6.47 -0.25
C GLY A 107 8.45 6.34 -1.75
N ASP A 108 8.95 7.40 -2.37
CA ASP A 108 9.34 7.35 -3.78
C ASP A 108 10.60 6.50 -3.94
N ASP A 109 10.61 5.67 -4.96
CA ASP A 109 11.81 4.91 -5.35
C ASP A 109 12.74 5.81 -6.15
N GLY A 110 14.03 5.65 -5.94
CA GLY A 110 15.01 6.45 -6.63
C GLY A 110 16.42 5.93 -6.45
N ILE A 111 17.36 6.67 -6.97
CA ILE A 111 18.79 6.33 -6.86
C ILE A 111 19.39 6.93 -5.58
N ALA A 112 20.51 6.37 -5.16
CA ALA A 112 21.25 6.90 -4.01
C ALA A 112 21.71 8.33 -4.28
N PRO A 113 21.77 9.17 -3.23
CA PRO A 113 22.33 10.52 -3.36
C PRO A 113 23.76 10.51 -3.88
N GLN A 114 24.13 11.54 -4.62
CA GLN A 114 25.44 11.64 -5.28
C GLN A 114 26.62 11.45 -4.31
N TRP A 115 26.52 12.02 -3.10
CA TRP A 115 27.61 11.92 -2.12
C TRP A 115 27.92 10.47 -1.72
N ARG A 116 26.90 9.60 -1.66
CA ARG A 116 27.11 8.17 -1.37
C ARG A 116 27.69 7.44 -2.58
N GLN A 117 27.23 7.80 -3.78
CA GLN A 117 27.77 7.23 -5.01
C GLN A 117 29.25 7.58 -5.15
N ASP A 118 29.63 8.82 -4.84
CA ASP A 118 31.02 9.27 -4.90
C ASP A 118 31.92 8.51 -3.93
N LYS A 119 31.40 8.14 -2.76
CA LYS A 119 32.10 7.32 -1.78
C LYS A 119 32.15 5.84 -2.13
N LYS A 120 31.42 5.42 -3.15
CA LYS A 120 31.33 4.02 -3.60
C LYS A 120 30.94 3.07 -2.46
N ILE A 121 30.02 3.52 -1.61
CA ILE A 121 29.45 2.70 -0.53
C ILE A 121 28.06 2.22 -0.92
N GLY A 122 27.71 1.04 -0.44
CA GLY A 122 26.47 0.39 -0.84
C GLY A 122 26.55 -0.21 -2.24
N LYS A 123 25.65 -1.09 -2.53
CA LYS A 123 25.50 -1.73 -3.85
C LYS A 123 24.04 -2.08 -4.07
N PRO A 124 23.60 -2.25 -5.32
CA PRO A 124 22.20 -2.60 -5.61
C PRO A 124 21.76 -3.85 -4.86
N ILE A 125 20.51 -3.82 -4.38
CA ILE A 125 19.86 -4.98 -3.78
C ILE A 125 19.49 -5.99 -4.87
N LYS A 126 19.08 -5.47 -6.02
CA LYS A 126 18.64 -6.26 -7.17
C LYS A 126 19.40 -5.91 -8.44
#